data_cbc182d166cea58736a1bcfa66f379e4
#
_entry.id   cbc182d166cea58736a1bcfa66f379e4
#
_cell.length_a   1.000
_cell.length_b   1.000
_cell.length_c   1.000
_cell.angle_alpha   90.00
_cell.angle_beta   90.00
_cell.angle_gamma   90.00
#
_symmetry.space_group_name_H-M   'P 1'
#
loop_
_entity.id
_entity.type
_entity.pdbx_description
1 polymer ?
#
loop_
_entity_poly.entity_id
_entity_poly.type
_entity_poly.pdbx_seq_one_letter_code
_entity_poly.pdbx_strand_id
1 'polypeptide(L)'
;VLQNRRPTIWLENGWSEKFGLDRIAQGTGMSHDHATDVRFPSVADFTGYMQDVWRATDEYLASLKDEDLGHVVTINPRGEFTVGDTLQEIVLTHQFSHLGEIWALRGLQGLQGASR
;
A
#
# COMPACT_ATOMS: atom_id res chain seq x y z
N VAL A 1 -6.37 2.10 7.71
CA VAL A 1 -7.80 2.39 7.58
C VAL A 1 -8.64 1.30 8.24
N LEU A 2 -8.58 0.07 7.77
CA LEU A 2 -9.42 -1.03 8.30
C LEU A 2 -9.10 -1.39 9.77
N GLN A 3 -7.88 -1.13 10.22
CA GLN A 3 -7.42 -1.37 11.58
C GLN A 3 -7.12 -0.04 12.30
N ASN A 4 -8.06 0.87 12.37
CA ASN A 4 -7.92 2.26 12.81
C ASN A 4 -7.19 2.52 14.14
N ARG A 5 -6.93 1.51 14.94
CA ARG A 5 -6.29 1.64 16.28
C ARG A 5 -4.88 1.06 16.33
N ARG A 6 -4.37 0.53 15.20
CA ARG A 6 -3.06 -0.08 15.11
C ARG A 6 -2.10 0.90 14.42
N PRO A 7 -0.87 1.09 14.90
CA PRO A 7 0.17 1.75 14.13
C PRO A 7 0.35 1.06 12.77
N THR A 8 0.69 1.82 11.74
CA THR A 8 1.01 1.21 10.44
C THR A 8 2.28 0.38 10.56
N ILE A 9 2.43 -0.67 9.76
CA ILE A 9 3.67 -1.47 9.66
C ILE A 9 4.87 -0.57 9.36
N TRP A 10 4.66 0.52 8.63
CA TRP A 10 5.65 1.55 8.35
C TRP A 10 6.30 2.13 9.62
N LEU A 11 5.51 2.32 10.68
CA LEU A 11 5.98 2.87 11.97
C LEU A 11 6.33 1.76 12.96
N GLU A 12 5.52 0.71 13.03
CA GLU A 12 5.67 -0.35 14.02
C GLU A 12 7.00 -1.10 13.87
N ASN A 13 7.43 -1.34 12.62
CA ASN A 13 8.64 -2.08 12.31
C ASN A 13 9.84 -1.17 11.96
N GLY A 14 9.74 0.14 12.22
CA GLY A 14 10.84 1.09 12.01
C GLY A 14 11.20 1.33 10.55
N TRP A 15 10.29 1.06 9.60
CA TRP A 15 10.59 1.24 8.18
C TRP A 15 10.76 2.70 7.78
N SER A 16 10.07 3.64 8.45
CA SER A 16 10.24 5.08 8.20
C SER A 16 11.68 5.53 8.47
N GLU A 17 12.23 5.12 9.58
CA GLU A 17 13.62 5.41 9.97
C GLU A 17 14.61 4.75 9.02
N LYS A 18 14.37 3.48 8.67
CA LYS A 18 15.24 2.72 7.79
C LYS A 18 15.30 3.28 6.38
N PHE A 19 14.16 3.81 5.89
CA PHE A 19 14.08 4.45 4.57
C PHE A 19 14.47 5.93 4.61
N GLY A 20 14.64 6.52 5.80
CA GLY A 20 14.91 7.96 5.94
C GLY A 20 13.76 8.84 5.45
N LEU A 21 12.54 8.35 5.51
CA LEU A 21 11.34 9.04 5.05
C LEU A 21 10.45 9.43 6.22
N ASP A 22 9.55 10.39 5.98
CA ASP A 22 8.62 10.88 6.98
C ASP A 22 7.73 9.75 7.54
N ARG A 23 7.31 9.92 8.79
CA ARG A 23 6.40 8.99 9.49
C ARG A 23 5.05 8.83 8.78
N ILE A 24 4.65 9.84 8.01
CA ILE A 24 3.41 9.84 7.22
C ILE A 24 3.68 9.87 5.72
N ALA A 25 4.90 9.45 5.30
CA ALA A 25 5.27 9.44 3.89
C ALA A 25 4.26 8.65 3.05
N GLN A 26 3.75 9.29 2.03
CA GLN A 26 2.91 8.71 1.00
C GLN A 26 3.07 9.53 -0.28
N GLY A 27 2.91 8.90 -1.44
CA GLY A 27 3.13 9.58 -2.72
C GLY A 27 2.07 10.60 -3.10
N THR A 28 0.90 10.56 -2.47
CA THR A 28 -0.23 11.43 -2.78
C THR A 28 0.11 12.90 -2.57
N GLY A 29 -0.01 13.70 -3.63
CA GLY A 29 0.27 15.14 -3.59
C GLY A 29 1.77 15.51 -3.56
N MET A 30 2.67 14.55 -3.71
CA MET A 30 4.11 14.81 -3.80
C MET A 30 4.41 15.59 -5.09
N SER A 31 5.24 16.64 -4.99
CA SER A 31 5.71 17.37 -6.16
C SER A 31 6.64 16.50 -7.01
N HIS A 32 6.77 16.83 -8.29
CA HIS A 32 7.68 16.13 -9.20
C HIS A 32 9.13 16.14 -8.70
N ASP A 33 9.62 17.31 -8.28
CA ASP A 33 10.98 17.47 -7.78
C ASP A 33 11.20 16.60 -6.53
N HIS A 34 10.26 16.63 -5.59
CA HIS A 34 10.35 15.81 -4.39
C HIS A 34 10.32 14.30 -4.72
N ALA A 35 9.44 13.88 -5.65
CA ALA A 35 9.38 12.48 -6.08
C ALA A 35 10.69 12.02 -6.73
N THR A 36 11.37 12.91 -7.48
CA THR A 36 12.65 12.63 -8.12
C THR A 36 13.78 12.43 -7.09
N ASP A 37 13.68 13.09 -5.96
CA ASP A 37 14.69 13.03 -4.89
C ASP A 37 14.50 11.85 -3.92
N VAL A 38 13.36 11.17 -3.96
CA VAL A 38 13.13 9.97 -3.12
C VAL A 38 14.15 8.89 -3.45
N ARG A 39 14.80 8.37 -2.41
CA ARG A 39 15.74 7.26 -2.52
C ARG A 39 15.27 6.10 -1.66
N PHE A 40 15.31 4.92 -2.23
CA PHE A 40 15.05 3.69 -1.50
C PHE A 40 16.40 3.04 -1.13
N PRO A 41 16.52 2.49 0.09
CA PRO A 41 17.80 1.97 0.56
C PRO A 41 18.30 0.79 -0.28
N SER A 42 17.49 -0.22 -0.47
CA SER A 42 17.80 -1.37 -1.32
C SER A 42 16.55 -2.11 -1.76
N VAL A 43 16.67 -2.95 -2.78
CA VAL A 43 15.59 -3.85 -3.20
C VAL A 43 15.22 -4.82 -2.08
N ALA A 44 16.20 -5.32 -1.34
CA ALA A 44 15.97 -6.24 -0.23
C ALA A 44 15.17 -5.57 0.90
N ASP A 45 15.50 -4.33 1.25
CA ASP A 45 14.76 -3.57 2.26
C ASP A 45 13.33 -3.29 1.81
N PHE A 46 13.16 -2.89 0.55
CA PHE A 46 11.83 -2.65 -0.02
C PHE A 46 10.97 -3.92 -0.03
N THR A 47 11.57 -5.04 -0.44
CA THR A 47 10.89 -6.35 -0.43
C THR A 47 10.55 -6.78 1.00
N GLY A 48 11.44 -6.54 1.97
CA GLY A 48 11.19 -6.82 3.38
C GLY A 48 9.99 -6.03 3.93
N TYR A 49 9.91 -4.74 3.61
CA TYR A 49 8.75 -3.92 3.94
C TYR A 49 7.45 -4.47 3.33
N MET A 50 7.48 -4.81 2.04
CA MET A 50 6.31 -5.38 1.37
C MET A 50 5.86 -6.68 2.04
N GLN A 51 6.78 -7.58 2.38
CA GLN A 51 6.48 -8.84 3.07
C GLN A 51 5.85 -8.62 4.44
N ASP A 52 6.32 -7.63 5.20
CA ASP A 52 5.73 -7.30 6.50
C ASP A 52 4.29 -6.76 6.34
N VAL A 53 4.05 -5.91 5.33
CA VAL A 53 2.71 -5.40 5.03
C VAL A 53 1.78 -6.53 4.61
N TRP A 54 2.23 -7.42 3.73
CA TRP A 54 1.43 -8.56 3.28
C TRP A 54 1.08 -9.50 4.43
N ARG A 55 2.05 -9.84 5.28
CA ARG A 55 1.81 -10.68 6.45
C ARG A 55 0.73 -10.08 7.36
N ALA A 56 0.83 -8.79 7.66
CA ALA A 56 -0.17 -8.10 8.47
C ALA A 56 -1.55 -8.05 7.79
N THR A 57 -1.59 -7.98 6.47
CA THR A 57 -2.83 -8.04 5.69
C THR A 57 -3.44 -9.43 5.76
N ASP A 58 -2.64 -10.47 5.56
CA ASP A 58 -3.10 -11.87 5.63
C ASP A 58 -3.64 -12.22 7.02
N GLU A 59 -2.94 -11.80 8.08
CA GLU A 59 -3.39 -11.96 9.46
C GLU A 59 -4.74 -11.27 9.71
N TYR A 60 -4.91 -10.05 9.19
CA TYR A 60 -6.16 -9.33 9.29
C TYR A 60 -7.29 -10.06 8.54
N LEU A 61 -7.06 -10.44 7.29
CA LEU A 61 -8.05 -11.17 6.49
C LEU A 61 -8.45 -12.49 7.14
N ALA A 62 -7.50 -13.23 7.69
CA ALA A 62 -7.76 -14.49 8.39
C ALA A 62 -8.56 -14.29 9.70
N SER A 63 -8.55 -13.09 10.27
CA SER A 63 -9.31 -12.77 11.48
C SER A 63 -10.76 -12.34 11.23
N LEU A 64 -11.11 -12.02 9.97
CA LEU A 64 -12.44 -11.56 9.59
C LEU A 64 -13.44 -12.73 9.55
N LYS A 65 -14.65 -12.43 9.98
CA LYS A 65 -15.83 -13.28 9.77
C LYS A 65 -16.71 -12.63 8.70
N ASP A 66 -17.62 -13.41 8.13
CA ASP A 66 -18.55 -12.92 7.11
C ASP A 66 -19.35 -11.68 7.58
N GLU A 67 -19.75 -11.66 8.85
CA GLU A 67 -20.47 -10.54 9.47
C GLU A 67 -19.65 -9.24 9.51
N ASP A 68 -18.32 -9.33 9.60
CA ASP A 68 -17.44 -8.16 9.67
C ASP A 68 -17.37 -7.42 8.34
N LEU A 69 -17.62 -8.10 7.22
CA LEU A 69 -17.60 -7.50 5.89
C LEU A 69 -18.64 -6.39 5.70
N GLY A 70 -19.75 -6.45 6.45
CA GLY A 70 -20.80 -5.44 6.46
C GLY A 70 -20.53 -4.23 7.35
N HIS A 71 -19.50 -4.26 8.20
CA HIS A 71 -19.20 -3.13 9.09
C HIS A 71 -18.78 -1.91 8.29
N VAL A 72 -19.31 -0.73 8.68
CA VAL A 72 -19.01 0.54 8.02
C VAL A 72 -17.72 1.16 8.58
N VAL A 73 -16.85 1.60 7.70
CA VAL A 73 -15.63 2.33 8.00
C VAL A 73 -15.58 3.65 7.25
N THR A 74 -15.02 4.69 7.85
CA THR A 74 -14.84 6.00 7.21
C THR A 74 -13.44 6.10 6.60
N ILE A 75 -13.37 6.40 5.31
CA ILE A 75 -12.12 6.58 4.56
C ILE A 75 -12.04 8.03 4.09
N ASN A 76 -11.29 8.86 4.77
CA ASN A 76 -11.11 10.25 4.39
C ASN A 76 -10.21 10.39 3.15
N PRO A 77 -10.57 11.21 2.15
CA PRO A 77 -11.78 12.02 2.02
C PRO A 77 -12.94 11.31 1.28
N ARG A 78 -12.87 9.98 1.05
CA ARG A 78 -13.79 9.24 0.16
C ARG A 78 -15.19 9.02 0.76
N GLY A 79 -15.34 9.02 2.10
CA GLY A 79 -16.62 8.80 2.78
C GLY A 79 -16.71 7.44 3.48
N GLU A 80 -17.94 6.94 3.61
CA GLU A 80 -18.24 5.68 4.29
C GLU A 80 -18.31 4.53 3.30
N PHE A 81 -17.69 3.42 3.66
CA PHE A 81 -17.67 2.16 2.91
C PHE A 81 -17.87 1.00 3.87
N THR A 82 -18.36 -0.12 3.37
CA THR A 82 -18.24 -1.36 4.15
C THR A 82 -16.80 -1.88 4.13
N VAL A 83 -16.46 -2.74 5.07
CA VAL A 83 -15.17 -3.45 5.06
C VAL A 83 -15.02 -4.23 3.76
N GLY A 84 -16.08 -4.91 3.29
CA GLY A 84 -16.08 -5.66 2.04
C GLY A 84 -15.79 -4.78 0.83
N ASP A 85 -16.48 -3.64 0.68
CA ASP A 85 -16.23 -2.69 -0.42
C ASP A 85 -14.81 -2.13 -0.36
N THR A 86 -14.31 -1.83 0.85
CA THR A 86 -12.94 -1.34 1.04
C THR A 86 -11.91 -2.36 0.58
N LEU A 87 -12.09 -3.63 0.92
CA LEU A 87 -11.22 -4.71 0.48
C LEU A 87 -11.25 -4.86 -1.04
N GLN A 88 -12.43 -4.81 -1.64
CA GLN A 88 -12.60 -4.94 -3.08
C GLN A 88 -11.99 -3.77 -3.85
N GLU A 89 -12.32 -2.53 -3.47
CA GLU A 89 -11.92 -1.35 -4.23
C GLU A 89 -10.49 -0.92 -3.94
N ILE A 90 -10.11 -0.84 -2.68
CA ILE A 90 -8.82 -0.27 -2.28
C ILE A 90 -7.73 -1.32 -2.24
N VAL A 91 -8.00 -2.51 -1.69
CA VAL A 91 -6.97 -3.53 -1.57
C VAL A 91 -6.76 -4.30 -2.88
N LEU A 92 -7.82 -4.66 -3.60
CA LEU A 92 -7.70 -5.41 -4.85
C LEU A 92 -7.64 -4.50 -6.08
N THR A 93 -8.71 -3.78 -6.39
CA THR A 93 -8.84 -3.07 -7.67
C THR A 93 -7.77 -1.98 -7.84
N HIS A 94 -7.49 -1.22 -6.79
CA HIS A 94 -6.48 -0.17 -6.82
C HIS A 94 -5.06 -0.71 -7.06
N GLN A 95 -4.74 -1.89 -6.55
CA GLN A 95 -3.44 -2.53 -6.79
C GLN A 95 -3.24 -2.90 -8.27
N PHE A 96 -4.29 -3.32 -8.97
CA PHE A 96 -4.18 -3.59 -10.41
C PHE A 96 -3.88 -2.33 -11.23
N SER A 97 -4.37 -1.16 -10.80
CA SER A 97 -4.00 0.12 -11.43
C SER A 97 -2.52 0.39 -11.31
N HIS A 98 -1.95 0.26 -10.12
CA HIS A 98 -0.51 0.43 -9.90
C HIS A 98 0.33 -0.62 -10.64
N LEU A 99 -0.14 -1.85 -10.72
CA LEU A 99 0.54 -2.88 -11.50
C LEU A 99 0.60 -2.50 -12.98
N GLY A 100 -0.49 -1.96 -13.53
CA GLY A 100 -0.53 -1.45 -14.90
C GLY A 100 0.45 -0.29 -15.12
N GLU A 101 0.54 0.65 -14.18
CA GLU A 101 1.49 1.76 -14.20
C GLU A 101 2.95 1.25 -14.21
N ILE A 102 3.27 0.29 -13.34
CA ILE A 102 4.61 -0.33 -13.30
C ILE A 102 4.95 -1.00 -14.63
N TRP A 103 4.01 -1.72 -15.24
CA TRP A 103 4.24 -2.35 -16.53
C TRP A 103 4.46 -1.33 -17.65
N ALA A 104 3.68 -0.24 -17.65
CA ALA A 104 3.87 0.85 -18.59
C ALA A 104 5.25 1.50 -18.44
N LEU A 105 5.66 1.80 -17.21
CA LEU A 105 6.99 2.38 -16.92
C LEU A 105 8.14 1.43 -17.35
N ARG A 106 7.99 0.13 -17.13
CA ARG A 106 8.95 -0.87 -17.61
C ARG A 106 9.05 -0.88 -19.14
N GLY A 107 7.90 -0.82 -19.83
CA GLY A 107 7.85 -0.75 -21.29
C GLY A 107 8.55 0.49 -21.86
N LEU A 108 8.36 1.66 -21.22
CA LEU A 108 9.06 2.90 -21.58
C LEU A 108 10.59 2.80 -21.43
N GLN A 109 11.09 1.93 -20.58
CA GLN A 109 12.51 1.65 -20.40
C GLN A 109 13.04 0.52 -21.32
N GLY A 110 12.23 0.04 -22.24
CA GLY A 110 12.59 -1.07 -23.14
C GLY A 110 12.61 -2.44 -22.44
N LEU A 111 12.06 -2.53 -21.21
CA LEU A 111 11.96 -3.79 -20.48
C LEU A 111 10.63 -4.47 -20.81
N GLN A 112 10.60 -5.80 -20.72
CA GLN A 112 9.33 -6.52 -20.84
C GLN A 112 8.36 -6.07 -19.74
N GLY A 113 7.12 -5.74 -20.12
CA GLY A 113 6.06 -5.35 -19.19
C GLY A 113 5.55 -6.56 -18.38
N ALA A 114 4.31 -7.00 -18.65
CA ALA A 114 3.79 -8.22 -18.04
C ALA A 114 4.51 -9.46 -18.57
N SER A 115 4.88 -10.37 -17.67
CA SER A 115 5.19 -11.75 -18.06
C SER A 115 3.87 -12.46 -18.42
N ARG A 116 3.85 -13.11 -19.56
CA ARG A 116 2.75 -14.02 -19.93
C ARG A 116 2.86 -15.31 -19.12
#